data_dfd7d62119e4c6de40b3174d45b927a1
#
_entry.id   dfd7d62119e4c6de40b3174d45b927a1
#
_cell.length_a   1.000
_cell.length_b   1.000
_cell.length_c   1.000
_cell.angle_alpha   90.00
_cell.angle_beta   90.00
_cell.angle_gamma   90.00
#
_symmetry.space_group_name_H-M   'P 1'
#
loop_
_entity.id
_entity.type
_entity.pdbx_description
1 polymer ?
#
loop_
_entity_poly.entity_id
_entity_poly.type
_entity_poly.pdbx_seq_one_letter_code
_entity_poly.pdbx_strand_id
1 'polypeptide(L)'
;MLFPSLVQDDFLNDIESVIELSKKLPFKGPTDDFFNKINGGWPGERTDCLSVLNTNFYIYFCSKVLKLYYPGEIICFEAELYFQRIPSTFNFPGWIHQDSNQLSAVCYLSNHKDSGTSLYKPKNFYNVYSDAIDKLKKKSYRDSDFSEESAAARDAWNNKFDCILDVPSYRNRVFCFEGSKYHGVKNFTSENTEDDRLTLICFFQKIEGNIKYPAVESRKI
;
A
#
# COMPACT_ATOMS: atom_id res chain seq x y z
N MET A 1 -16.53 8.66 -6.43
CA MET A 1 -16.71 7.26 -6.92
C MET A 1 -16.24 6.37 -5.79
N LEU A 2 -16.99 5.33 -5.44
CA LEU A 2 -16.60 4.42 -4.36
C LEU A 2 -16.06 3.13 -4.98
N PHE A 3 -14.81 2.79 -4.66
CA PHE A 3 -14.21 1.52 -5.04
C PHE A 3 -14.42 0.50 -3.91
N PRO A 4 -15.11 -0.62 -4.15
CA PRO A 4 -15.19 -1.69 -3.16
C PRO A 4 -13.80 -2.27 -2.89
N SER A 5 -13.59 -2.73 -1.65
CA SER A 5 -12.34 -3.43 -1.33
C SER A 5 -12.36 -4.82 -1.95
N LEU A 6 -11.30 -5.18 -2.66
CA LEU A 6 -11.16 -6.46 -3.35
C LEU A 6 -9.87 -7.16 -2.92
N VAL A 7 -9.96 -8.46 -2.74
CA VAL A 7 -8.81 -9.35 -2.52
C VAL A 7 -8.82 -10.41 -3.60
N GLN A 8 -7.69 -10.62 -4.24
CA GLN A 8 -7.50 -11.70 -5.20
C GLN A 8 -6.18 -12.40 -4.97
N ASP A 9 -6.23 -13.72 -4.80
CA ASP A 9 -5.07 -14.59 -4.78
C ASP A 9 -4.64 -14.94 -6.21
N ASP A 10 -3.41 -15.41 -6.36
CA ASP A 10 -2.81 -15.78 -7.66
C ASP A 10 -2.93 -14.68 -8.71
N PHE A 11 -2.72 -13.43 -8.26
CA PHE A 11 -2.96 -12.26 -9.08
C PHE A 11 -1.99 -12.16 -10.27
N LEU A 12 -0.69 -12.39 -10.06
CA LEU A 12 0.32 -12.36 -11.12
C LEU A 12 0.46 -13.75 -11.76
N ASN A 13 0.50 -13.81 -13.08
CA ASN A 13 0.65 -15.08 -13.80
C ASN A 13 2.03 -15.71 -13.58
N ASP A 14 3.07 -14.88 -13.46
CA ASP A 14 4.46 -15.28 -13.23
C ASP A 14 5.08 -14.37 -12.17
N ILE A 15 4.87 -14.74 -10.91
CA ILE A 15 5.39 -13.99 -9.77
C ILE A 15 6.92 -14.05 -9.68
N GLU A 16 7.52 -15.18 -10.11
CA GLU A 16 8.98 -15.34 -10.03
C GLU A 16 9.69 -14.33 -10.93
N SER A 17 9.22 -14.17 -12.17
CA SER A 17 9.76 -13.14 -13.07
C SER A 17 9.60 -11.73 -12.50
N VAL A 18 8.52 -11.46 -11.76
CA VAL A 18 8.32 -10.15 -11.12
C VAL A 18 9.28 -9.93 -9.96
N ILE A 19 9.53 -10.97 -9.16
CA ILE A 19 10.53 -10.90 -8.09
C ILE A 19 11.93 -10.72 -8.66
N GLU A 20 12.28 -11.45 -9.73
CA GLU A 20 13.56 -11.29 -10.42
C GLU A 20 13.72 -9.89 -11.04
N LEU A 21 12.63 -9.30 -11.54
CA LEU A 21 12.64 -7.91 -12.00
C LEU A 21 13.01 -6.97 -10.84
N SER A 22 12.40 -7.15 -9.66
CA SER A 22 12.69 -6.30 -8.51
C SER A 22 14.16 -6.32 -8.08
N LYS A 23 14.82 -7.48 -8.17
CA LYS A 23 16.25 -7.64 -7.81
C LYS A 23 17.19 -6.85 -8.73
N LYS A 24 16.75 -6.53 -9.94
CA LYS A 24 17.56 -5.80 -10.95
C LYS A 24 17.40 -4.28 -10.85
N LEU A 25 16.49 -3.80 -10.03
CA LEU A 25 16.18 -2.37 -9.91
C LEU A 25 16.83 -1.77 -8.67
N PRO A 26 17.26 -0.49 -8.74
CA PRO A 26 17.79 0.20 -7.59
C PRO A 26 16.67 0.55 -6.60
N PHE A 27 16.90 0.22 -5.33
CA PHE A 27 16.07 0.66 -4.22
C PHE A 27 16.72 1.88 -3.56
N LYS A 28 15.90 2.81 -3.11
CA LYS A 28 16.28 4.04 -2.43
C LYS A 28 15.59 4.11 -1.08
N GLY A 29 16.36 4.43 -0.06
CA GLY A 29 15.82 4.69 1.29
C GLY A 29 15.09 6.03 1.37
N PRO A 30 14.38 6.28 2.48
CA PRO A 30 13.62 7.53 2.65
C PRO A 30 14.49 8.80 2.70
N THR A 31 15.80 8.66 2.87
CA THR A 31 16.75 9.79 2.89
C THR A 31 17.43 10.04 1.54
N ASP A 32 17.36 9.10 0.60
CA ASP A 32 18.12 9.11 -0.64
C ASP A 32 17.40 9.84 -1.78
N ASP A 33 16.10 10.02 -1.66
CA ASP A 33 15.28 10.61 -2.70
C ASP A 33 14.85 12.03 -2.33
N PHE A 34 14.89 12.94 -3.33
CA PHE A 34 14.42 14.32 -3.19
C PHE A 34 12.95 14.37 -2.77
N PHE A 35 12.08 13.49 -3.32
CA PHE A 35 10.68 13.39 -2.92
C PHE A 35 10.51 12.93 -1.49
N ASN A 36 11.38 12.06 -0.99
CA ASN A 36 11.37 11.62 0.40
C ASN A 36 11.77 12.72 1.38
N LYS A 37 12.67 13.60 0.98
CA LYS A 37 13.02 14.77 1.80
C LYS A 37 11.86 15.73 2.00
N ILE A 38 10.96 15.82 1.01
CA ILE A 38 9.83 16.76 1.03
C ILE A 38 8.54 16.07 1.52
N ASN A 39 8.26 14.84 1.09
CA ASN A 39 7.00 14.14 1.32
C ASN A 39 7.17 12.77 1.98
N GLY A 40 8.38 12.32 2.22
CA GLY A 40 8.70 10.98 2.66
C GLY A 40 8.01 10.58 3.96
N GLY A 41 7.29 9.50 3.90
CA GLY A 41 6.51 8.97 5.01
C GLY A 41 6.22 7.48 4.87
N TRP A 42 7.15 6.73 4.25
CA TRP A 42 7.06 5.28 4.19
C TRP A 42 8.28 4.60 4.80
N PRO A 43 8.12 3.44 5.40
CA PRO A 43 9.23 2.67 5.93
C PRO A 43 9.95 1.89 4.83
N GLY A 44 11.22 1.57 5.08
CA GLY A 44 12.03 0.75 4.19
C GLY A 44 12.47 1.50 2.93
N GLU A 45 12.59 0.79 1.84
CA GLU A 45 13.13 1.29 0.58
C GLU A 45 12.11 1.11 -0.55
N ARG A 46 12.16 2.00 -1.53
CA ARG A 46 11.35 1.93 -2.77
C ARG A 46 12.22 2.09 -4.01
N THR A 47 11.78 1.50 -5.11
CA THR A 47 12.31 1.84 -6.43
C THR A 47 11.80 3.21 -6.88
N ASP A 48 12.38 3.79 -7.92
CA ASP A 48 11.69 4.83 -8.69
C ASP A 48 10.40 4.26 -9.31
N CYS A 49 9.51 5.16 -9.75
CA CYS A 49 8.25 4.73 -10.35
C CYS A 49 8.48 3.83 -11.57
N LEU A 50 7.79 2.71 -11.63
CA LEU A 50 7.92 1.75 -12.70
C LEU A 50 7.41 2.27 -14.05
N SER A 51 6.65 3.36 -14.07
CA SER A 51 6.31 4.06 -15.32
C SER A 51 7.57 4.53 -16.08
N VAL A 52 8.66 4.81 -15.34
CA VAL A 52 9.95 5.22 -15.91
C VAL A 52 10.89 4.02 -16.06
N LEU A 53 10.97 3.15 -15.06
CA LEU A 53 11.94 2.03 -15.04
C LEU A 53 11.53 0.87 -15.94
N ASN A 54 10.24 0.57 -16.04
CA ASN A 54 9.69 -0.53 -16.86
C ASN A 54 8.23 -0.23 -17.23
N THR A 55 8.03 0.61 -18.24
CA THR A 55 6.72 1.06 -18.71
C THR A 55 5.80 -0.10 -19.11
N ASN A 56 6.31 -1.16 -19.71
CA ASN A 56 5.49 -2.31 -20.11
C ASN A 56 4.91 -3.04 -18.90
N PHE A 57 5.73 -3.27 -17.89
CA PHE A 57 5.25 -3.90 -16.66
C PHE A 57 4.30 -2.97 -15.88
N TYR A 58 4.59 -1.67 -15.85
CA TYR A 58 3.71 -0.67 -15.26
C TYR A 58 2.30 -0.70 -15.88
N ILE A 59 2.21 -0.65 -17.23
CA ILE A 59 0.94 -0.71 -17.94
C ILE A 59 0.23 -2.05 -17.68
N TYR A 60 0.98 -3.16 -17.75
CA TYR A 60 0.43 -4.50 -17.48
C TYR A 60 -0.21 -4.57 -16.08
N PHE A 61 0.54 -4.19 -15.03
CA PHE A 61 0.07 -4.28 -13.65
C PHE A 61 -1.14 -3.38 -13.41
N CYS A 62 -1.04 -2.10 -13.78
CA CYS A 62 -2.13 -1.14 -13.58
C CYS A 62 -3.40 -1.55 -14.34
N SER A 63 -3.27 -1.98 -15.59
CA SER A 63 -4.40 -2.47 -16.39
C SER A 63 -5.02 -3.73 -15.77
N LYS A 64 -4.20 -4.63 -15.22
CA LYS A 64 -4.68 -5.86 -14.57
C LYS A 64 -5.46 -5.54 -13.29
N VAL A 65 -5.00 -4.59 -12.49
CA VAL A 65 -5.76 -4.09 -11.32
C VAL A 65 -7.08 -3.47 -11.76
N LEU A 66 -7.06 -2.58 -12.75
CA LEU A 66 -8.28 -1.89 -13.20
C LEU A 66 -9.31 -2.84 -13.82
N LYS A 67 -8.87 -3.94 -14.46
CA LYS A 67 -9.78 -4.98 -14.98
C LYS A 67 -10.58 -5.71 -13.89
N LEU A 68 -10.15 -5.67 -12.62
CA LEU A 68 -10.95 -6.19 -11.51
C LEU A 68 -12.24 -5.36 -11.31
N TYR A 69 -12.19 -4.07 -11.64
CA TYR A 69 -13.29 -3.12 -11.48
C TYR A 69 -14.04 -2.85 -12.79
N TYR A 70 -13.32 -2.86 -13.91
CA TYR A 70 -13.81 -2.47 -15.22
C TYR A 70 -13.48 -3.55 -16.27
N PRO A 71 -14.06 -4.75 -16.18
CA PRO A 71 -13.79 -5.82 -17.14
C PRO A 71 -14.31 -5.44 -18.53
N GLY A 72 -13.42 -5.50 -19.53
CA GLY A 72 -13.79 -5.22 -20.92
C GLY A 72 -13.76 -3.74 -21.32
N GLU A 73 -13.46 -2.83 -20.39
CA GLU A 73 -13.41 -1.39 -20.67
C GLU A 73 -11.99 -0.89 -20.93
N ILE A 74 -11.91 0.17 -21.73
CA ILE A 74 -10.66 0.95 -21.87
C ILE A 74 -10.71 2.06 -20.82
N ILE A 75 -9.77 2.01 -19.89
CA ILE A 75 -9.66 2.96 -18.79
C ILE A 75 -8.38 3.76 -18.95
N CYS A 76 -8.50 5.08 -18.94
CA CYS A 76 -7.36 5.98 -18.79
C CYS A 76 -7.06 6.15 -17.31
N PHE A 77 -5.78 6.19 -16.95
CA PHE A 77 -5.36 6.33 -15.56
C PHE A 77 -4.07 7.12 -15.42
N GLU A 78 -3.94 7.75 -14.27
CA GLU A 78 -2.68 8.27 -13.76
C GLU A 78 -2.38 7.49 -12.47
N ALA A 79 -1.22 6.84 -12.42
CA ALA A 79 -0.85 6.02 -11.27
C ALA A 79 0.65 6.06 -11.00
N GLU A 80 1.00 5.76 -9.78
CA GLU A 80 2.38 5.52 -9.34
C GLU A 80 2.49 4.06 -8.91
N LEU A 81 3.48 3.34 -9.41
CA LEU A 81 3.74 1.94 -9.10
C LEU A 81 5.19 1.77 -8.67
N TYR A 82 5.40 1.17 -7.51
CA TYR A 82 6.72 0.95 -6.92
C TYR A 82 6.88 -0.48 -6.42
N PHE A 83 8.09 -1.02 -6.49
CA PHE A 83 8.48 -2.05 -5.55
C PHE A 83 8.84 -1.39 -4.21
N GLN A 84 8.36 -1.97 -3.13
CA GLN A 84 8.76 -1.59 -1.77
C GLN A 84 9.35 -2.79 -1.06
N ARG A 85 10.53 -2.59 -0.46
CA ARG A 85 11.22 -3.55 0.38
C ARG A 85 11.30 -3.01 1.80
N ILE A 86 10.87 -3.82 2.75
CA ILE A 86 10.93 -3.47 4.17
C ILE A 86 11.80 -4.51 4.86
N PRO A 87 12.89 -4.10 5.54
CA PRO A 87 13.78 -4.99 6.25
C PRO A 87 13.07 -5.84 7.29
N SER A 88 13.50 -7.09 7.46
CA SER A 88 12.95 -8.02 8.46
C SER A 88 13.01 -7.50 9.89
N THR A 89 13.92 -6.56 10.17
CA THR A 89 14.06 -5.87 11.47
C THR A 89 12.90 -4.94 11.82
N PHE A 90 12.02 -4.62 10.85
CA PHE A 90 10.85 -3.77 11.06
C PHE A 90 9.67 -4.59 11.60
N ASN A 91 9.82 -5.14 12.79
CA ASN A 91 8.77 -5.95 13.43
C ASN A 91 7.89 -5.10 14.36
N PHE A 92 7.10 -4.17 13.77
CA PHE A 92 6.16 -3.31 14.49
C PHE A 92 4.99 -2.92 13.58
N PRO A 93 3.85 -2.49 14.16
CA PRO A 93 2.70 -2.05 13.39
C PRO A 93 2.94 -0.71 12.69
N GLY A 94 2.26 -0.50 11.57
CA GLY A 94 2.23 0.80 10.90
C GLY A 94 1.30 1.80 11.57
N TRP A 95 1.45 3.07 11.20
CA TRP A 95 0.49 4.12 11.55
C TRP A 95 -0.77 3.96 10.71
N ILE A 96 -1.94 4.05 11.35
CA ILE A 96 -3.21 4.13 10.64
C ILE A 96 -3.34 5.50 9.98
N HIS A 97 -3.61 5.53 8.67
CA HIS A 97 -3.67 6.76 7.88
C HIS A 97 -4.64 6.62 6.70
N GLN A 98 -4.82 7.71 5.99
CA GLN A 98 -5.51 7.81 4.71
C GLN A 98 -4.52 8.30 3.65
N ASP A 99 -4.76 7.92 2.41
CA ASP A 99 -4.05 8.44 1.24
C ASP A 99 -4.99 9.32 0.41
N SER A 100 -4.43 10.20 -0.40
CA SER A 100 -5.21 11.11 -1.26
C SER A 100 -5.61 10.52 -2.60
N ASN A 101 -5.08 9.34 -2.96
CA ASN A 101 -5.36 8.68 -4.23
C ASN A 101 -6.76 8.03 -4.26
N GLN A 102 -7.30 7.81 -5.45
CA GLN A 102 -8.62 7.22 -5.63
C GLN A 102 -8.67 5.73 -5.25
N LEU A 103 -7.65 4.98 -5.68
CA LEU A 103 -7.56 3.55 -5.47
C LEU A 103 -6.12 3.16 -5.15
N SER A 104 -5.93 2.42 -4.08
CA SER A 104 -4.66 1.78 -3.71
C SER A 104 -4.71 0.29 -4.04
N ALA A 105 -3.60 -0.26 -4.51
CA ALA A 105 -3.41 -1.70 -4.66
C ALA A 105 -2.07 -2.12 -4.07
N VAL A 106 -2.09 -3.13 -3.21
CA VAL A 106 -0.89 -3.74 -2.62
C VAL A 106 -0.84 -5.19 -3.04
N CYS A 107 0.17 -5.56 -3.83
CA CYS A 107 0.43 -6.96 -4.20
C CYS A 107 1.61 -7.49 -3.38
N TYR A 108 1.38 -8.54 -2.61
CA TYR A 108 2.39 -9.13 -1.74
C TYR A 108 3.25 -10.12 -2.54
N LEU A 109 4.56 -9.92 -2.55
CA LEU A 109 5.52 -10.74 -3.30
C LEU A 109 6.31 -11.69 -2.38
N SER A 110 6.33 -11.43 -1.10
CA SER A 110 6.89 -12.28 -0.05
C SER A 110 5.79 -12.82 0.87
N ASN A 111 6.10 -13.83 1.66
CA ASN A 111 5.13 -14.50 2.52
C ASN A 111 5.37 -14.11 3.98
N HIS A 112 4.62 -13.12 4.47
CA HIS A 112 4.65 -12.64 5.85
C HIS A 112 3.25 -12.73 6.45
N LYS A 113 2.85 -13.92 6.90
CA LYS A 113 1.47 -14.24 7.30
C LYS A 113 0.90 -13.32 8.38
N ASP A 114 1.74 -12.89 9.33
CA ASP A 114 1.35 -12.00 10.42
C ASP A 114 1.39 -10.52 10.04
N SER A 115 1.87 -10.26 8.83
CA SER A 115 1.85 -8.96 8.17
C SER A 115 0.62 -8.85 7.27
N GLY A 116 0.35 -7.67 6.78
CA GLY A 116 -0.76 -7.45 5.86
C GLY A 116 -1.23 -6.01 5.91
N THR A 117 -2.37 -5.76 5.31
CA THR A 117 -3.00 -4.43 5.33
C THR A 117 -4.40 -4.55 5.91
N SER A 118 -4.67 -3.76 6.93
CA SER A 118 -5.98 -3.72 7.56
C SER A 118 -6.69 -2.41 7.25
N LEU A 119 -8.02 -2.45 7.14
CA LEU A 119 -8.88 -1.28 7.07
C LEU A 119 -9.51 -1.00 8.42
N TYR A 120 -9.73 0.28 8.70
CA TYR A 120 -10.18 0.74 9.99
C TYR A 120 -11.32 1.73 9.87
N LYS A 121 -12.10 1.88 10.95
CA LYS A 121 -13.02 2.98 11.17
C LYS A 121 -12.67 3.71 12.47
N PRO A 122 -12.85 5.04 12.55
CA PRO A 122 -12.68 5.76 13.80
C PRO A 122 -13.73 5.30 14.84
N LYS A 123 -13.33 5.14 16.10
CA LYS A 123 -14.23 4.82 17.21
C LYS A 123 -15.21 5.96 17.50
N ASN A 124 -14.76 7.20 17.27
CA ASN A 124 -15.56 8.40 17.44
C ASN A 124 -15.50 9.25 16.17
N PHE A 125 -16.63 9.81 15.73
CA PHE A 125 -16.75 10.60 14.49
C PHE A 125 -16.10 11.99 14.55
N TYR A 126 -15.47 12.38 15.64
CA TYR A 126 -14.83 13.68 15.77
C TYR A 126 -13.47 13.66 15.06
N ASN A 127 -13.33 14.59 14.14
CA ASN A 127 -12.16 14.96 13.33
C ASN A 127 -10.85 14.26 13.74
N VAL A 128 -10.61 13.10 13.15
CA VAL A 128 -9.45 12.28 13.51
C VAL A 128 -8.20 12.72 12.72
N TYR A 129 -8.36 13.65 11.75
CA TYR A 129 -7.22 14.18 11.03
C TYR A 129 -6.45 15.16 11.90
N SER A 130 -5.14 14.96 12.00
CA SER A 130 -4.24 15.84 12.71
C SER A 130 -2.94 15.96 11.93
N ASP A 131 -2.63 17.18 11.48
CA ASP A 131 -1.33 17.51 10.87
C ASP A 131 -0.16 17.10 11.74
N ALA A 132 -0.33 17.15 13.07
CA ALA A 132 0.69 16.73 14.03
C ALA A 132 0.97 15.22 13.92
N ILE A 133 -0.06 14.40 13.75
CA ILE A 133 0.09 12.94 13.57
C ILE A 133 0.75 12.61 12.24
N ASP A 134 0.38 13.30 11.16
CA ASP A 134 1.03 13.08 9.86
C ASP A 134 2.52 13.46 9.91
N LYS A 135 2.88 14.53 10.61
CA LYS A 135 4.28 14.93 10.85
C LYS A 135 5.03 13.88 11.67
N LEU A 136 4.42 13.36 12.74
CA LEU A 136 5.03 12.31 13.57
C LEU A 136 5.23 11.02 12.77
N LYS A 137 4.23 10.59 11.99
CA LYS A 137 4.34 9.43 11.10
C LYS A 137 5.49 9.59 10.11
N LYS A 138 5.54 10.72 9.41
CA LYS A 138 6.60 11.01 8.43
C LYS A 138 7.97 11.03 9.07
N LYS A 139 8.10 11.67 10.25
CA LYS A 139 9.34 11.68 11.01
C LYS A 139 9.76 10.26 11.41
N SER A 140 8.84 9.48 11.99
CA SER A 140 9.09 8.12 12.44
C SER A 140 9.65 7.24 11.29
N TYR A 141 9.03 7.29 10.11
CA TYR A 141 9.47 6.48 8.98
C TYR A 141 10.74 7.00 8.32
N ARG A 142 10.86 8.33 8.12
CA ARG A 142 12.03 8.93 7.48
C ARG A 142 13.29 8.78 8.32
N ASP A 143 13.19 9.06 9.62
CA ASP A 143 14.34 9.10 10.51
C ASP A 143 14.57 7.72 11.16
N SER A 144 13.79 6.70 10.80
CA SER A 144 13.78 5.38 11.45
C SER A 144 13.67 5.51 12.98
N ASP A 145 12.85 6.47 13.44
CA ASP A 145 12.63 6.73 14.86
C ASP A 145 11.63 5.71 15.42
N PHE A 146 12.18 4.65 15.98
CA PHE A 146 11.45 3.57 16.64
C PHE A 146 11.61 3.62 18.17
N SER A 147 11.85 4.81 18.71
CA SER A 147 11.90 5.05 20.15
C SER A 147 10.59 4.65 20.83
N GLU A 148 10.66 4.39 22.13
CA GLU A 148 9.48 4.11 22.95
C GLU A 148 8.45 5.26 22.88
N GLU A 149 8.90 6.50 22.80
CA GLU A 149 8.05 7.67 22.65
C GLU A 149 7.29 7.66 21.31
N SER A 150 7.99 7.38 20.20
CA SER A 150 7.36 7.25 18.87
C SER A 150 6.38 6.08 18.82
N ALA A 151 6.73 4.96 19.44
CA ALA A 151 5.85 3.79 19.56
C ALA A 151 4.60 4.10 20.37
N ALA A 152 4.74 4.74 21.53
CA ALA A 152 3.61 5.14 22.38
C ALA A 152 2.67 6.12 21.66
N ALA A 153 3.21 7.09 20.93
CA ALA A 153 2.42 8.03 20.13
C ALA A 153 1.63 7.33 19.03
N ARG A 154 2.26 6.39 18.32
CA ARG A 154 1.60 5.55 17.29
C ARG A 154 0.48 4.71 17.91
N ASP A 155 0.75 4.04 19.01
CA ASP A 155 -0.23 3.17 19.66
C ASP A 155 -1.41 3.97 20.22
N ALA A 156 -1.15 5.14 20.82
CA ALA A 156 -2.21 6.08 21.26
C ALA A 156 -3.07 6.57 20.08
N TRP A 157 -2.47 6.77 18.91
CA TRP A 157 -3.19 7.09 17.68
C TRP A 157 -4.00 5.91 17.16
N ASN A 158 -3.36 4.75 16.98
CA ASN A 158 -3.98 3.55 16.42
C ASN A 158 -5.15 3.05 17.28
N ASN A 159 -5.08 3.23 18.60
CA ASN A 159 -6.14 2.88 19.53
C ASN A 159 -7.46 3.68 19.35
N LYS A 160 -7.45 4.74 18.54
CA LYS A 160 -8.67 5.51 18.20
C LYS A 160 -9.52 4.85 17.12
N PHE A 161 -9.07 3.72 16.58
CA PHE A 161 -9.72 3.03 15.48
C PHE A 161 -10.10 1.61 15.84
N ASP A 162 -11.18 1.11 15.21
CA ASP A 162 -11.55 -0.29 15.18
C ASP A 162 -11.15 -0.88 13.83
N CYS A 163 -10.51 -2.05 13.84
CA CYS A 163 -10.27 -2.81 12.63
C CYS A 163 -11.59 -3.37 12.09
N ILE A 164 -11.86 -3.13 10.80
CA ILE A 164 -13.08 -3.61 10.13
C ILE A 164 -12.79 -4.67 9.06
N LEU A 165 -11.55 -4.74 8.59
CA LEU A 165 -11.09 -5.76 7.64
C LEU A 165 -9.60 -5.96 7.85
N ASP A 166 -9.18 -7.21 7.96
CA ASP A 166 -7.77 -7.61 8.05
C ASP A 166 -7.43 -8.54 6.87
N VAL A 167 -6.45 -8.12 6.04
CA VAL A 167 -6.03 -8.88 4.86
C VAL A 167 -4.58 -9.33 5.05
N PRO A 168 -4.37 -10.63 5.34
CA PRO A 168 -3.02 -11.16 5.51
C PRO A 168 -2.17 -11.10 4.24
N SER A 169 -0.87 -10.92 4.42
CA SER A 169 0.12 -10.89 3.34
C SER A 169 0.44 -12.31 2.87
N TYR A 170 -0.36 -12.84 1.96
CA TYR A 170 -0.01 -14.06 1.25
C TYR A 170 0.66 -13.73 -0.08
N ARG A 171 1.70 -14.47 -0.40
CA ARG A 171 2.43 -14.33 -1.66
C ARG A 171 1.49 -14.44 -2.87
N ASN A 172 1.62 -13.51 -3.81
CA ASN A 172 0.79 -13.36 -5.00
C ASN A 172 -0.68 -12.95 -4.73
N ARG A 173 -0.96 -12.41 -3.55
CA ARG A 173 -2.24 -11.78 -3.25
C ARG A 173 -2.18 -10.29 -3.58
N VAL A 174 -3.20 -9.78 -4.26
CA VAL A 174 -3.44 -8.34 -4.36
C VAL A 174 -4.60 -7.94 -3.48
N PHE A 175 -4.44 -6.84 -2.76
CA PHE A 175 -5.49 -6.16 -2.01
C PHE A 175 -5.67 -4.76 -2.57
N CYS A 176 -6.90 -4.45 -2.98
CA CYS A 176 -7.28 -3.15 -3.54
C CYS A 176 -8.32 -2.48 -2.64
N PHE A 177 -8.16 -1.18 -2.41
CA PHE A 177 -9.08 -0.40 -1.56
C PHE A 177 -8.98 1.10 -1.91
N GLU A 178 -10.01 1.88 -1.57
CA GLU A 178 -9.95 3.34 -1.70
C GLU A 178 -8.86 3.94 -0.81
N GLY A 179 -8.04 4.83 -1.36
CA GLY A 179 -7.01 5.52 -0.60
C GLY A 179 -7.57 6.32 0.58
N SER A 180 -8.78 6.86 0.44
CA SER A 180 -9.48 7.63 1.49
C SER A 180 -9.94 6.80 2.69
N LYS A 181 -9.90 5.47 2.63
CA LYS A 181 -10.19 4.62 3.79
C LYS A 181 -9.02 4.64 4.76
N TYR A 182 -9.33 4.70 6.06
CA TYR A 182 -8.29 4.50 7.07
C TYR A 182 -7.71 3.10 6.93
N HIS A 183 -6.41 3.04 6.76
CA HIS A 183 -5.69 1.78 6.58
C HIS A 183 -4.31 1.82 7.25
N GLY A 184 -3.74 0.66 7.46
CA GLY A 184 -2.41 0.53 8.03
C GLY A 184 -1.91 -0.90 7.93
N VAL A 185 -0.61 -1.06 8.06
CA VAL A 185 0.03 -2.36 8.13
C VAL A 185 -0.06 -2.85 9.57
N LYS A 186 -0.57 -4.08 9.76
CA LYS A 186 -0.71 -4.68 11.09
C LYS A 186 0.65 -4.90 11.76
N ASN A 187 1.55 -5.55 11.05
CA ASN A 187 2.98 -5.62 11.31
C ASN A 187 3.69 -5.54 9.96
N PHE A 188 4.84 -4.89 9.91
CA PHE A 188 5.56 -4.79 8.64
C PHE A 188 6.15 -6.12 8.23
N THR A 189 6.67 -6.91 9.17
CA THR A 189 7.23 -8.23 8.92
C THR A 189 6.64 -9.24 9.89
N SER A 190 6.71 -10.53 9.54
CA SER A 190 6.35 -11.61 10.47
C SER A 190 7.45 -11.80 11.49
N GLU A 191 7.07 -12.27 12.69
CA GLU A 191 8.04 -12.70 13.69
C GLU A 191 8.86 -13.89 13.15
N ASN A 192 10.12 -13.95 13.55
CA ASN A 192 11.06 -15.03 13.22
C ASN A 192 11.30 -15.25 11.72
N THR A 193 11.16 -14.22 10.89
CA THR A 193 11.59 -14.28 9.49
C THR A 193 12.86 -13.47 9.29
N GLU A 194 13.79 -14.02 8.51
CA GLU A 194 15.00 -13.31 8.07
C GLU A 194 14.79 -12.59 6.74
N ASP A 195 13.70 -12.91 6.04
CA ASP A 195 13.40 -12.34 4.73
C ASP A 195 12.79 -10.95 4.84
N ASP A 196 13.23 -10.07 3.97
CA ASP A 196 12.62 -8.76 3.79
C ASP A 196 11.21 -8.89 3.20
N ARG A 197 10.29 -8.02 3.65
CA ARG A 197 8.97 -7.95 3.07
C ARG A 197 9.02 -7.19 1.74
N LEU A 198 8.70 -7.88 0.66
CA LEU A 198 8.62 -7.30 -0.68
C LEU A 198 7.17 -7.16 -1.14
N THR A 199 6.82 -5.98 -1.64
CA THR A 199 5.49 -5.68 -2.19
C THR A 199 5.58 -4.84 -3.45
N LEU A 200 4.55 -4.93 -4.31
CA LEU A 200 4.22 -3.89 -5.30
C LEU A 200 3.12 -3.01 -4.70
N ILE A 201 3.34 -1.70 -4.72
CA ILE A 201 2.37 -0.71 -4.23
C ILE A 201 2.00 0.19 -5.39
N CYS A 202 0.70 0.29 -5.66
CA CYS A 202 0.15 1.11 -6.73
C CYS A 202 -0.84 2.12 -6.17
N PHE A 203 -0.67 3.38 -6.53
CA PHE A 203 -1.55 4.50 -6.17
C PHE A 203 -2.15 5.09 -7.44
N PHE A 204 -3.44 4.87 -7.68
CA PHE A 204 -4.17 5.49 -8.78
C PHE A 204 -4.65 6.87 -8.35
N GLN A 205 -4.01 7.89 -8.88
CA GLN A 205 -4.37 9.29 -8.62
C GLN A 205 -5.63 9.67 -9.39
N LYS A 206 -5.77 9.13 -10.62
CA LYS A 206 -6.88 9.40 -11.50
C LYS A 206 -7.29 8.15 -12.26
N ILE A 207 -8.58 7.89 -12.33
CA ILE A 207 -9.19 6.81 -13.10
C ILE A 207 -10.35 7.39 -13.89
N GLU A 208 -10.29 7.29 -15.21
CA GLU A 208 -11.31 7.79 -16.14
C GLU A 208 -11.70 6.70 -17.12
N GLY A 209 -12.98 6.48 -17.28
CA GLY A 209 -13.54 5.53 -18.23
C GLY A 209 -14.98 5.83 -18.57
N ASN A 210 -15.53 5.11 -19.54
CA ASN A 210 -16.90 5.29 -20.01
C ASN A 210 -17.93 4.81 -18.96
N ILE A 211 -17.51 3.98 -18.00
CA ILE A 211 -18.36 3.49 -16.91
C ILE A 211 -18.21 4.40 -15.71
N LYS A 212 -19.33 4.90 -15.21
CA LYS A 212 -19.37 5.78 -14.05
C LYS A 212 -19.08 5.07 -12.73
N TYR A 213 -19.33 3.76 -12.67
CA TYR A 213 -19.19 2.94 -11.47
C TYR A 213 -18.44 1.64 -11.78
N PRO A 214 -17.66 1.11 -10.84
CA PRO A 214 -17.03 -0.19 -10.99
C PRO A 214 -18.06 -1.31 -11.26
N ALA A 215 -17.75 -2.24 -12.15
CA ALA A 215 -18.65 -3.34 -12.52
C ALA A 215 -19.07 -4.21 -11.33
N VAL A 216 -18.28 -4.24 -10.27
CA VAL A 216 -18.59 -4.97 -9.01
C VAL A 216 -19.82 -4.39 -8.31
N GLU A 217 -20.07 -3.07 -8.42
CA GLU A 217 -21.25 -2.44 -7.83
C GLU A 217 -22.52 -2.72 -8.61
N SER A 218 -22.43 -3.02 -9.90
CA SER A 218 -23.60 -3.34 -10.74
C SER A 218 -24.18 -4.73 -10.50
N ARG A 219 -23.48 -5.57 -9.72
CA ARG A 219 -23.96 -6.89 -9.29
C ARG A 219 -24.71 -6.84 -7.96
N LYS A 220 -25.56 -5.86 -7.76
CA LYS A 220 -26.54 -5.94 -6.67
C LYS A 220 -27.53 -7.04 -7.01
N ILE A 221 -27.38 -8.15 -6.29
CA ILE A 221 -28.35 -9.25 -6.26
C ILE A 221 -29.61 -8.77 -5.55
#